data_c570e092c78316424464043cba84ab34
#
_entry.id   c570e092c78316424464043cba84ab34
#
_cell.length_a   1.000
_cell.length_b   1.000
_cell.length_c   1.000
_cell.angle_alpha   90.00
_cell.angle_beta   90.00
_cell.angle_gamma   90.00
#
_symmetry.space_group_name_H-M   'P 1'
#
loop_
_entity.id
_entity.type
_entity.pdbx_description
1 polymer ?
#
loop_
_entity_poly.entity_id
_entity_poly.type
_entity_poly.pdbx_seq_one_letter_code
_entity_poly.pdbx_strand_id
1 'polypeptide(L)'
;MISSADSNAEQTIETDSSLVDAAVTDAGLQNPAKVAQTAGFPVFLIVQLALTAAVFGYGTHRYQQIEEERLPPEPNTEPARIQPVRDVPEVVSDEQLTSVLTRLRPQFRGPEPKINFVDHALRFWGVEAVFGDETSLSGVELRELLTDHRRFRDAWGKKTRPFLLPNTKGDVPYIAFRTKNGLATASHYDHTLAGLAEVGTPLDYPVNTPGGEMPLRAAFDFTRDMFSLNQGEYEWSTMVFLLYMPQVKSWFTTEGQEVTWEVLAHRLMRQRLASGVCYGNHRLYALAMMLQLDCEYELFSEEARAEVVAYLHDVSRRLTETQNVDGYWDGRWPGEEWDGPQPEELEGPLGLKGDRLLATGHTLEWWAIAPEEVLPAHYVPVKAGQWLVGEIGSLSDAEIKQYYTFLSHAGRALAFWRGRFPADQVARETGQSPQTESRPSPNEPTEHASDAALPSAASTEKE
;
A
#
# COMPACT_ATOMS: atom_id res chain seq x y z
N MET A 1 -27.26 16.17 -20.60
CA MET A 1 -28.18 17.30 -20.56
C MET A 1 -28.98 17.23 -19.28
N ILE A 2 -28.66 18.07 -18.31
CA ILE A 2 -29.46 18.63 -17.22
C ILE A 2 -28.42 19.39 -16.41
N SER A 3 -28.32 20.58 -16.59
CA SER A 3 -28.66 21.88 -16.05
C SER A 3 -28.29 22.08 -14.60
N SER A 4 -27.27 22.92 -14.45
CA SER A 4 -26.82 23.62 -13.24
C SER A 4 -27.91 24.51 -12.62
N ALA A 5 -27.92 24.63 -11.31
CA ALA A 5 -28.50 25.79 -10.64
C ALA A 5 -27.59 26.19 -9.48
N ASP A 6 -26.96 27.35 -9.68
CA ASP A 6 -26.28 28.17 -8.66
C ASP A 6 -27.31 28.72 -7.65
N SER A 7 -26.97 28.79 -6.39
CA SER A 7 -27.51 29.81 -5.49
C SER A 7 -26.44 30.26 -4.48
N ASN A 8 -25.79 31.36 -4.83
CA ASN A 8 -25.07 32.23 -3.90
C ASN A 8 -26.08 32.89 -2.93
N ALA A 9 -25.79 32.79 -1.64
CA ALA A 9 -26.38 33.67 -0.63
C ALA A 9 -25.24 34.38 0.11
N GLU A 10 -24.92 35.59 -0.37
CA GLU A 10 -24.16 36.58 0.39
C GLU A 10 -25.01 37.09 1.54
N GLN A 11 -24.58 36.88 2.78
CA GLN A 11 -25.07 37.60 3.94
C GLN A 11 -24.17 38.80 4.22
N THR A 12 -24.66 39.97 3.86
CA THR A 12 -24.16 41.28 4.25
C THR A 12 -24.51 41.51 5.72
N ILE A 13 -23.50 41.71 6.56
CA ILE A 13 -23.68 42.17 7.92
C ILE A 13 -23.59 43.72 7.88
N GLU A 14 -24.75 44.38 8.02
CA GLU A 14 -24.87 45.79 8.29
C GLU A 14 -24.40 46.09 9.74
N THR A 15 -23.38 46.88 9.89
CA THR A 15 -22.99 47.48 11.18
C THR A 15 -23.76 48.80 11.36
N ASP A 16 -24.67 48.78 12.28
CA ASP A 16 -25.40 49.96 12.76
C ASP A 16 -24.51 50.81 13.66
N SER A 17 -24.19 52.00 13.19
CA SER A 17 -23.45 53.00 13.93
C SER A 17 -24.40 54.18 14.25
N SER A 18 -25.06 54.13 15.39
CA SER A 18 -25.68 55.34 15.92
C SER A 18 -25.74 55.32 17.45
N LEU A 19 -25.43 56.48 17.97
CA LEU A 19 -25.65 56.97 19.32
C LEU A 19 -24.54 56.71 20.37
N VAL A 20 -23.77 57.73 20.70
CA VAL A 20 -24.05 58.54 21.91
C VAL A 20 -23.23 59.85 21.89
N ASP A 21 -23.91 60.95 21.58
CA ASP A 21 -23.53 62.28 22.07
C ASP A 21 -24.07 62.43 23.48
N ALA A 22 -23.18 62.62 24.44
CA ALA A 22 -23.57 63.04 25.80
C ALA A 22 -22.52 63.98 26.41
N ALA A 23 -22.87 65.26 26.36
CA ALA A 23 -22.63 66.29 27.33
C ALA A 23 -21.27 66.34 28.09
N VAL A 24 -20.39 67.23 27.63
CA VAL A 24 -19.30 67.79 28.44
C VAL A 24 -19.89 68.83 29.36
N THR A 25 -19.95 68.55 30.67
CA THR A 25 -20.11 69.58 31.71
C THR A 25 -18.76 69.89 32.31
N ASP A 26 -18.44 71.19 32.22
CA ASP A 26 -17.30 71.89 32.79
C ASP A 26 -17.27 71.71 34.32
N ALA A 27 -16.18 71.21 34.89
CA ALA A 27 -15.95 71.16 36.31
C ALA A 27 -14.45 71.25 36.62
N GLY A 28 -14.01 72.52 36.95
CA GLY A 28 -13.02 72.77 37.97
C GLY A 28 -11.57 72.30 37.75
N LEU A 29 -10.75 73.23 37.25
CA LEU A 29 -9.30 73.13 37.37
C LEU A 29 -8.87 73.02 38.85
N GLN A 30 -8.57 71.79 39.29
CA GLN A 30 -7.79 71.54 40.50
C GLN A 30 -6.32 71.26 40.15
N ASN A 31 -5.42 71.96 40.86
CA ASN A 31 -3.98 71.92 40.81
C ASN A 31 -3.43 70.48 40.70
N PRO A 32 -2.43 70.22 39.80
CA PRO A 32 -1.82 68.87 39.77
C PRO A 32 -0.99 68.67 41.04
N ALA A 33 -1.53 67.88 41.96
CA ALA A 33 -0.77 67.34 43.06
C ALA A 33 0.42 66.59 42.49
N LYS A 34 1.62 66.81 42.99
CA LYS A 34 2.84 66.04 42.68
C LYS A 34 2.57 64.61 42.90
N VAL A 35 2.36 63.89 41.80
CA VAL A 35 2.31 62.40 41.83
C VAL A 35 3.70 61.94 42.25
N ALA A 36 3.81 61.45 43.47
CA ALA A 36 5.01 60.81 43.95
C ALA A 36 5.37 59.71 42.95
N GLN A 37 6.50 59.81 42.29
CA GLN A 37 7.07 58.74 41.47
C GLN A 37 7.29 57.56 42.42
N THR A 38 6.31 56.69 42.47
CA THR A 38 6.39 55.48 43.26
C THR A 38 7.40 54.52 42.57
N ALA A 39 8.37 54.04 43.35
CA ALA A 39 9.42 53.13 42.96
C ALA A 39 8.82 51.78 42.36
N GLY A 40 7.51 51.67 42.26
CA GLY A 40 6.79 50.55 41.69
C GLY A 40 6.79 50.45 40.16
N PHE A 41 6.95 51.58 39.46
CA PHE A 41 6.89 51.55 37.98
C PHE A 41 8.02 50.70 37.33
N PRO A 42 9.30 50.81 37.73
CA PRO A 42 10.36 49.98 37.19
C PRO A 42 10.18 48.51 37.55
N VAL A 43 9.69 48.20 38.74
CA VAL A 43 9.40 46.81 39.17
C VAL A 43 8.28 46.21 38.31
N PHE A 44 7.22 46.97 38.08
CA PHE A 44 6.12 46.53 37.20
C PHE A 44 6.63 46.25 35.76
N LEU A 45 7.46 47.15 35.22
CA LEU A 45 8.02 46.96 33.88
C LEU A 45 8.93 45.73 33.80
N ILE A 46 9.74 45.48 34.82
CA ILE A 46 10.62 44.31 34.90
C ILE A 46 9.76 43.01 34.94
N VAL A 47 8.70 42.98 35.75
CA VAL A 47 7.79 41.84 35.85
C VAL A 47 7.08 41.60 34.53
N GLN A 48 6.61 42.65 33.85
CA GLN A 48 5.98 42.52 32.52
C GLN A 48 6.96 41.97 31.47
N LEU A 49 8.18 42.48 31.44
CA LEU A 49 9.23 42.01 30.53
C LEU A 49 9.57 40.52 30.81
N ALA A 50 9.69 40.14 32.09
CA ALA A 50 9.95 38.76 32.49
C ALA A 50 8.82 37.84 32.10
N LEU A 51 7.55 38.22 32.31
CA LEU A 51 6.38 37.45 31.89
C LEU A 51 6.32 37.33 30.37
N THR A 52 6.56 38.42 29.65
CA THR A 52 6.59 38.40 28.17
C THR A 52 7.68 37.47 27.68
N ALA A 53 8.89 37.55 28.23
CA ALA A 53 9.99 36.65 27.87
C ALA A 53 9.68 35.20 28.20
N ALA A 54 9.02 34.91 29.33
CA ALA A 54 8.60 33.57 29.69
C ALA A 54 7.54 33.01 28.73
N VAL A 55 6.54 33.83 28.36
CA VAL A 55 5.50 33.42 27.39
C VAL A 55 6.10 33.20 26.02
N PHE A 56 6.99 34.06 25.53
CA PHE A 56 7.68 33.88 24.27
C PHE A 56 8.61 32.66 24.30
N GLY A 57 9.38 32.49 25.38
CA GLY A 57 10.27 31.33 25.55
C GLY A 57 9.50 30.01 25.57
N TYR A 58 8.39 29.94 26.33
CA TYR A 58 7.50 28.80 26.34
C TYR A 58 6.86 28.55 24.98
N GLY A 59 6.33 29.62 24.36
CA GLY A 59 5.72 29.53 23.02
C GLY A 59 6.71 29.02 21.95
N THR A 60 7.95 29.54 21.96
CA THR A 60 9.00 29.10 21.04
C THR A 60 9.38 27.64 21.30
N HIS A 61 9.54 27.25 22.57
CA HIS A 61 9.86 25.88 22.94
C HIS A 61 8.74 24.90 22.51
N ARG A 62 7.47 25.23 22.78
CA ARG A 62 6.33 24.43 22.35
C ARG A 62 6.22 24.36 20.82
N TYR A 63 6.48 25.46 20.13
CA TYR A 63 6.51 25.46 18.67
C TYR A 63 7.60 24.52 18.14
N GLN A 64 8.80 24.57 18.70
CA GLN A 64 9.88 23.65 18.32
C GLN A 64 9.53 22.19 18.61
N GLN A 65 8.93 21.88 19.77
CA GLN A 65 8.45 20.53 20.08
C GLN A 65 7.41 20.07 19.05
N ILE A 66 6.43 20.91 18.70
CA ILE A 66 5.41 20.58 17.71
C ILE A 66 6.03 20.35 16.33
N GLU A 67 7.02 21.15 15.95
CA GLU A 67 7.75 20.95 14.68
C GLU A 67 8.55 19.63 14.70
N GLU A 68 9.22 19.29 15.81
CA GLU A 68 9.93 18.02 15.98
C GLU A 68 8.96 16.83 15.95
N GLU A 69 7.81 16.91 16.64
CA GLU A 69 6.76 15.90 16.62
C GLU A 69 6.15 15.69 15.22
N ARG A 70 6.21 16.71 14.34
CA ARG A 70 5.71 16.67 12.96
C ARG A 70 6.73 16.24 11.92
N LEU A 71 7.99 16.05 12.33
CA LEU A 71 8.97 15.49 11.39
C LEU A 71 8.47 14.15 10.88
N PRO A 72 8.65 13.88 9.58
CA PRO A 72 8.28 12.59 9.03
C PRO A 72 9.00 11.46 9.78
N PRO A 73 8.28 10.40 10.20
CA PRO A 73 8.92 9.28 10.88
C PRO A 73 9.91 8.58 9.96
N GLU A 74 11.00 8.08 10.53
CA GLU A 74 12.00 7.31 9.79
C GLU A 74 11.54 5.86 9.65
N PRO A 75 11.35 5.35 8.42
CA PRO A 75 11.01 3.95 8.19
C PRO A 75 12.24 3.04 8.35
N ASN A 76 12.01 1.77 8.56
CA ASN A 76 13.03 0.73 8.48
C ASN A 76 13.50 0.57 7.03
N THR A 77 14.76 0.32 6.81
CA THR A 77 15.29 -0.03 5.47
C THR A 77 14.70 -1.36 5.01
N GLU A 78 14.75 -2.38 5.87
CA GLU A 78 14.17 -3.69 5.57
C GLU A 78 12.69 -3.71 6.00
N PRO A 79 11.78 -4.21 5.16
CA PRO A 79 10.38 -4.34 5.54
C PRO A 79 10.17 -5.49 6.52
N ALA A 80 9.20 -5.35 7.41
CA ALA A 80 8.68 -6.45 8.23
C ALA A 80 8.13 -7.57 7.33
N ARG A 81 8.17 -8.81 7.79
CA ARG A 81 7.76 -9.98 7.01
C ARG A 81 6.48 -10.58 7.56
N ILE A 82 5.49 -10.73 6.71
CA ILE A 82 4.29 -11.51 7.01
C ILE A 82 4.60 -12.99 6.76
N GLN A 83 4.27 -13.83 7.73
CA GLN A 83 4.56 -15.26 7.68
C GLN A 83 3.28 -16.06 7.46
N PRO A 84 3.33 -17.14 6.66
CA PRO A 84 2.25 -18.14 6.66
C PRO A 84 2.22 -18.82 8.03
N VAL A 85 1.04 -18.86 8.65
CA VAL A 85 0.87 -19.40 10.03
C VAL A 85 0.07 -20.70 10.08
N ARG A 86 -0.22 -21.30 8.92
CA ARG A 86 -1.06 -22.48 8.78
C ARG A 86 -0.32 -23.65 8.13
N ASP A 87 -0.61 -24.87 8.55
CA ASP A 87 -0.25 -26.08 7.81
C ASP A 87 -1.43 -27.06 7.89
N VAL A 88 -2.34 -26.96 6.91
CA VAL A 88 -3.61 -27.69 6.86
C VAL A 88 -3.71 -28.47 5.57
N PRO A 89 -3.21 -29.72 5.53
CA PRO A 89 -3.20 -30.57 4.32
C PRO A 89 -4.58 -30.85 3.72
N GLU A 90 -5.64 -30.74 4.52
CA GLU A 90 -7.02 -30.93 4.07
C GLU A 90 -7.51 -29.81 3.16
N VAL A 91 -6.96 -28.59 3.30
CA VAL A 91 -7.26 -27.45 2.41
C VAL A 91 -6.62 -27.69 1.04
N VAL A 92 -5.36 -28.14 1.02
CA VAL A 92 -4.61 -28.50 -0.19
C VAL A 92 -3.50 -29.49 0.16
N SER A 93 -3.40 -30.64 -0.50
CA SER A 93 -2.28 -31.56 -0.33
C SER A 93 -1.01 -31.06 -1.02
N ASP A 94 0.16 -31.65 -0.71
CA ASP A 94 1.42 -31.29 -1.37
C ASP A 94 1.36 -31.50 -2.88
N GLU A 95 0.76 -32.61 -3.33
CA GLU A 95 0.62 -32.93 -4.74
C GLU A 95 -0.34 -31.97 -5.45
N GLN A 96 -1.45 -31.60 -4.79
CA GLN A 96 -2.40 -30.62 -5.31
C GLN A 96 -1.73 -29.24 -5.42
N LEU A 97 -0.99 -28.81 -4.38
CA LEU A 97 -0.28 -27.54 -4.38
C LEU A 97 0.75 -27.50 -5.51
N THR A 98 1.57 -28.55 -5.66
CA THR A 98 2.54 -28.68 -6.77
C THR A 98 1.85 -28.54 -8.13
N SER A 99 0.73 -29.22 -8.33
CA SER A 99 -0.04 -29.16 -9.57
C SER A 99 -0.55 -27.74 -9.85
N VAL A 100 -1.14 -27.08 -8.85
CA VAL A 100 -1.64 -25.70 -8.96
C VAL A 100 -0.50 -24.74 -9.29
N LEU A 101 0.59 -24.77 -8.53
CA LEU A 101 1.71 -23.85 -8.72
C LEU A 101 2.37 -24.04 -10.10
N THR A 102 2.51 -25.27 -10.56
CA THR A 102 3.06 -25.56 -11.90
C THR A 102 2.23 -24.90 -13.00
N ARG A 103 0.89 -24.91 -12.88
CA ARG A 103 -0.01 -24.28 -13.86
C ARG A 103 0.02 -22.75 -13.81
N LEU A 104 0.33 -22.17 -12.63
CA LEU A 104 0.30 -20.72 -12.41
C LEU A 104 1.66 -20.04 -12.61
N ARG A 105 2.67 -20.74 -13.18
CA ARG A 105 3.98 -20.11 -13.48
C ARG A 105 3.80 -18.83 -14.30
N PRO A 106 4.62 -17.79 -14.06
CA PRO A 106 4.49 -16.51 -14.73
C PRO A 106 5.09 -16.53 -16.15
N GLN A 107 4.40 -17.21 -17.07
CA GLN A 107 4.82 -17.39 -18.46
C GLN A 107 4.60 -16.09 -19.27
N PHE A 108 5.26 -15.02 -18.85
CA PHE A 108 5.13 -13.68 -19.45
C PHE A 108 6.37 -13.26 -20.25
N ARG A 109 7.30 -14.17 -20.48
CA ARG A 109 8.50 -13.86 -21.27
C ARG A 109 8.10 -13.60 -22.73
N GLY A 110 8.10 -12.34 -23.10
CA GLY A 110 7.67 -11.85 -24.40
C GLY A 110 7.50 -10.34 -24.42
N PRO A 111 7.11 -9.75 -25.55
CA PRO A 111 6.88 -8.31 -25.64
C PRO A 111 5.62 -7.92 -24.84
N GLU A 112 5.67 -6.73 -24.25
CA GLU A 112 4.55 -6.05 -23.61
C GLU A 112 3.81 -6.88 -22.54
N PRO A 113 4.52 -7.48 -21.52
CA PRO A 113 3.87 -8.20 -20.46
C PRO A 113 2.97 -7.24 -19.66
N LYS A 114 1.69 -7.58 -19.45
CA LYS A 114 0.77 -6.71 -18.71
C LYS A 114 1.34 -6.43 -17.32
N ILE A 115 1.62 -5.15 -16.99
CA ILE A 115 2.27 -4.77 -15.73
C ILE A 115 1.49 -5.26 -14.52
N ASN A 116 0.17 -5.20 -14.57
CA ASN A 116 -0.67 -5.75 -13.50
C ASN A 116 -0.43 -7.26 -13.27
N PHE A 117 -0.13 -8.04 -14.32
CA PHE A 117 0.22 -9.46 -14.16
C PHE A 117 1.62 -9.64 -13.57
N VAL A 118 2.58 -8.80 -13.98
CA VAL A 118 3.95 -8.82 -13.45
C VAL A 118 3.94 -8.47 -11.96
N ASP A 119 3.18 -7.46 -11.56
CA ASP A 119 3.03 -6.98 -10.19
C ASP A 119 2.44 -8.08 -9.29
N HIS A 120 1.32 -8.67 -9.70
CA HIS A 120 0.71 -9.79 -8.97
C HIS A 120 1.59 -11.05 -8.96
N ALA A 121 2.30 -11.33 -10.06
CA ALA A 121 3.23 -12.45 -10.11
C ALA A 121 4.41 -12.28 -9.14
N LEU A 122 4.99 -11.07 -9.06
CA LEU A 122 6.05 -10.79 -8.09
C LEU A 122 5.56 -11.02 -6.65
N ARG A 123 4.40 -10.44 -6.28
CA ARG A 123 3.79 -10.61 -4.96
C ARG A 123 3.49 -12.09 -4.66
N PHE A 124 3.03 -12.83 -5.65
CA PHE A 124 2.71 -14.26 -5.51
C PHE A 124 3.95 -15.12 -5.33
N TRP A 125 4.92 -14.99 -6.22
CA TRP A 125 6.06 -15.89 -6.28
C TRP A 125 7.22 -15.49 -5.36
N GLY A 126 7.38 -14.20 -5.06
CA GLY A 126 8.55 -13.68 -4.38
C GLY A 126 9.76 -13.50 -5.29
N VAL A 127 10.78 -12.77 -4.80
CA VAL A 127 12.01 -12.50 -5.56
C VAL A 127 12.89 -13.74 -5.70
N GLU A 128 12.75 -14.70 -4.78
CA GLU A 128 13.55 -15.93 -4.71
C GLU A 128 13.08 -16.99 -5.73
N ALA A 129 11.93 -16.78 -6.39
CA ALA A 129 11.39 -17.78 -7.30
C ALA A 129 12.24 -17.94 -8.57
N VAL A 130 12.65 -19.18 -8.84
CA VAL A 130 13.39 -19.57 -10.04
C VAL A 130 12.67 -20.73 -10.72
N PHE A 131 12.41 -20.58 -12.02
CA PHE A 131 11.72 -21.61 -12.82
C PHE A 131 12.69 -22.22 -13.81
N GLY A 132 12.60 -23.55 -13.96
CA GLY A 132 13.49 -24.29 -14.88
C GLY A 132 13.07 -24.23 -16.34
N ASP A 133 12.12 -23.37 -16.73
CA ASP A 133 11.64 -23.22 -18.10
C ASP A 133 12.00 -21.83 -18.67
N GLU A 134 12.11 -21.77 -20.01
CA GLU A 134 12.51 -20.55 -20.72
C GLU A 134 11.37 -19.52 -20.87
N THR A 135 10.15 -19.86 -20.56
CA THR A 135 8.95 -19.03 -20.78
C THR A 135 8.55 -18.24 -19.54
N SER A 136 8.89 -18.75 -18.36
CA SER A 136 8.57 -18.11 -17.07
C SER A 136 9.61 -17.06 -16.70
N LEU A 137 9.14 -15.96 -16.13
CA LEU A 137 9.99 -14.92 -15.53
C LEU A 137 10.33 -15.30 -14.10
N SER A 138 11.60 -15.27 -13.72
CA SER A 138 12.04 -15.42 -12.33
C SER A 138 11.56 -14.25 -11.46
N GLY A 139 11.58 -14.41 -10.14
CA GLY A 139 11.22 -13.34 -9.21
C GLY A 139 12.08 -12.09 -9.39
N VAL A 140 13.38 -12.25 -9.64
CA VAL A 140 14.30 -11.13 -9.93
C VAL A 140 13.87 -10.42 -11.21
N GLU A 141 13.59 -11.14 -12.30
CA GLU A 141 13.15 -10.54 -13.57
C GLU A 141 11.80 -9.82 -13.42
N LEU A 142 10.86 -10.36 -12.63
CA LEU A 142 9.59 -9.71 -12.33
C LEU A 142 9.82 -8.38 -11.58
N ARG A 143 10.70 -8.36 -10.57
CA ARG A 143 11.05 -7.14 -9.84
C ARG A 143 11.74 -6.12 -10.75
N GLU A 144 12.71 -6.54 -11.58
CA GLU A 144 13.39 -5.66 -12.52
C GLU A 144 12.44 -4.99 -13.53
N LEU A 145 11.41 -5.70 -14.01
CA LEU A 145 10.40 -5.10 -14.89
C LEU A 145 9.63 -3.95 -14.22
N LEU A 146 9.49 -3.98 -12.90
CA LEU A 146 8.79 -2.96 -12.12
C LEU A 146 9.72 -1.83 -11.63
N THR A 147 11.02 -2.11 -11.49
CA THR A 147 11.98 -1.20 -10.85
C THR A 147 13.08 -0.69 -11.78
N ASP A 148 13.25 -1.26 -12.98
CA ASP A 148 14.23 -0.80 -13.97
C ASP A 148 13.55 -0.31 -15.25
N HIS A 149 13.57 1.02 -15.46
CA HIS A 149 13.04 1.65 -16.67
C HIS A 149 13.68 1.11 -17.96
N ARG A 150 14.93 0.66 -17.94
CA ARG A 150 15.58 0.08 -19.13
C ARG A 150 14.91 -1.24 -19.51
N ARG A 151 14.67 -2.13 -18.53
CA ARG A 151 13.95 -3.39 -18.72
C ARG A 151 12.52 -3.15 -19.19
N PHE A 152 11.83 -2.21 -18.54
CA PHE A 152 10.49 -1.80 -18.98
C PHE A 152 10.50 -1.32 -20.44
N ARG A 153 11.46 -0.46 -20.82
CA ARG A 153 11.55 0.09 -22.17
C ARG A 153 11.92 -0.96 -23.22
N ASP A 154 12.72 -1.95 -22.86
CA ASP A 154 13.07 -3.07 -23.75
C ASP A 154 11.83 -3.93 -24.03
N ALA A 155 10.97 -4.17 -23.03
CA ALA A 155 9.73 -4.93 -23.17
C ALA A 155 8.63 -4.15 -23.89
N TRP A 156 8.44 -2.85 -23.56
CA TRP A 156 7.29 -2.03 -24.00
C TRP A 156 7.63 -1.05 -25.15
N GLY A 157 8.90 -0.96 -25.54
CA GLY A 157 9.36 -0.05 -26.58
C GLY A 157 9.49 1.41 -26.13
N LYS A 158 10.31 2.17 -26.88
CA LYS A 158 10.70 3.56 -26.56
C LYS A 158 9.54 4.57 -26.59
N LYS A 159 8.43 4.26 -27.25
CA LYS A 159 7.27 5.15 -27.41
C LYS A 159 6.30 5.04 -26.26
N THR A 160 6.38 3.98 -25.47
CA THR A 160 5.48 3.78 -24.31
C THR A 160 5.90 4.71 -23.18
N ARG A 161 4.92 5.40 -22.61
CA ARG A 161 5.16 6.28 -21.46
C ARG A 161 5.76 5.48 -20.30
N PRO A 162 6.80 5.99 -19.61
CA PRO A 162 7.45 5.28 -18.52
C PRO A 162 6.47 4.81 -17.43
N PHE A 163 6.77 3.66 -16.84
CA PHE A 163 6.05 3.16 -15.69
C PHE A 163 6.46 3.90 -14.39
N LEU A 164 7.77 4.13 -14.24
CA LEU A 164 8.35 4.91 -13.15
C LEU A 164 8.34 6.40 -13.52
N LEU A 165 7.76 7.23 -12.66
CA LEU A 165 7.62 8.66 -12.85
C LEU A 165 8.45 9.40 -11.79
N PRO A 166 9.73 9.73 -12.10
CA PRO A 166 10.53 10.51 -11.18
C PRO A 166 9.99 11.94 -11.09
N ASN A 167 10.04 12.50 -9.89
CA ASN A 167 9.64 13.87 -9.58
C ASN A 167 10.50 14.42 -8.43
N THR A 168 10.38 15.70 -8.14
CA THR A 168 11.00 16.34 -6.98
C THR A 168 10.02 17.28 -6.31
N LYS A 169 10.10 17.39 -4.98
CA LYS A 169 9.42 18.42 -4.19
C LYS A 169 10.49 19.20 -3.42
N GLY A 170 10.83 20.38 -3.91
CA GLY A 170 12.07 21.04 -3.52
C GLY A 170 13.27 20.21 -3.96
N ASP A 171 14.17 19.89 -3.02
CA ASP A 171 15.36 19.06 -3.25
C ASP A 171 15.11 17.55 -2.96
N VAL A 172 13.91 17.17 -2.51
CA VAL A 172 13.58 15.79 -2.17
C VAL A 172 13.16 15.04 -3.44
N PRO A 173 13.85 13.94 -3.80
CA PRO A 173 13.47 13.12 -4.94
C PRO A 173 12.30 12.19 -4.60
N TYR A 174 11.37 12.03 -5.55
CA TYR A 174 10.22 11.13 -5.46
C TYR A 174 10.12 10.22 -6.68
N ILE A 175 9.54 9.04 -6.48
CA ILE A 175 9.13 8.13 -7.54
C ILE A 175 7.64 7.82 -7.36
N ALA A 176 6.85 8.02 -8.41
CA ALA A 176 5.48 7.50 -8.48
C ALA A 176 5.42 6.35 -9.48
N PHE A 177 4.68 5.30 -9.16
CA PHE A 177 4.31 4.26 -10.12
C PHE A 177 3.11 4.73 -10.94
N ARG A 178 3.19 4.61 -12.27
CA ARG A 178 2.09 5.02 -13.13
C ARG A 178 0.91 4.07 -12.99
N THR A 179 -0.23 4.62 -12.59
CA THR A 179 -1.51 3.93 -12.44
C THR A 179 -2.50 4.32 -13.53
N LYS A 180 -3.68 3.74 -13.52
CA LYS A 180 -4.80 3.95 -14.44
C LYS A 180 -4.64 3.27 -15.78
N ASN A 181 -5.68 3.36 -16.58
CA ASN A 181 -5.99 2.64 -17.81
C ASN A 181 -4.81 2.31 -18.71
N GLY A 182 -4.54 1.03 -18.89
CA GLY A 182 -3.56 0.54 -19.85
C GLY A 182 -2.81 -0.70 -19.37
N LEU A 183 -2.26 -1.45 -20.31
CA LEU A 183 -1.51 -2.69 -19.99
C LEU A 183 -0.17 -2.41 -19.30
N ALA A 184 0.38 -1.21 -19.49
CA ALA A 184 1.69 -0.78 -18.98
C ALA A 184 1.58 0.04 -17.68
N THR A 185 0.56 -0.21 -16.84
CA THR A 185 0.28 0.54 -15.60
C THR A 185 -0.06 -0.41 -14.46
N ALA A 186 0.22 0.02 -13.20
CA ALA A 186 -0.31 -0.64 -12.03
C ALA A 186 -1.83 -0.47 -11.93
N SER A 187 -2.50 -1.36 -11.21
CA SER A 187 -3.96 -1.32 -11.01
C SER A 187 -4.38 -0.20 -10.08
N HIS A 188 -3.70 -0.06 -8.96
CA HIS A 188 -4.05 0.85 -7.87
C HIS A 188 -2.85 1.68 -7.44
N TYR A 189 -3.10 2.81 -6.75
CA TYR A 189 -2.07 3.57 -6.09
C TYR A 189 -1.42 2.69 -5.01
N ASP A 190 -0.11 2.84 -4.82
CA ASP A 190 0.71 2.15 -3.83
C ASP A 190 0.74 0.61 -3.93
N HIS A 191 -0.04 0.00 -4.84
CA HIS A 191 -0.10 -1.46 -5.03
C HIS A 191 1.27 -2.06 -5.32
N THR A 192 2.00 -1.49 -6.27
CA THR A 192 3.35 -1.98 -6.64
C THR A 192 4.34 -1.83 -5.48
N LEU A 193 4.29 -0.71 -4.75
CA LEU A 193 5.16 -0.52 -3.58
C LEU A 193 4.80 -1.50 -2.45
N ALA A 194 3.51 -1.74 -2.20
CA ALA A 194 3.07 -2.75 -1.24
C ALA A 194 3.54 -4.15 -1.64
N GLY A 195 3.42 -4.52 -2.92
CA GLY A 195 3.92 -5.80 -3.44
C GLY A 195 5.43 -5.95 -3.27
N LEU A 196 6.21 -4.90 -3.59
CA LEU A 196 7.67 -4.87 -3.36
C LEU A 196 8.03 -5.03 -1.88
N ALA A 197 7.28 -4.38 -0.98
CA ALA A 197 7.46 -4.51 0.46
C ALA A 197 7.16 -5.94 0.95
N GLU A 198 6.05 -6.55 0.52
CA GLU A 198 5.68 -7.93 0.93
C GLU A 198 6.70 -8.98 0.49
N VAL A 199 7.38 -8.76 -0.65
CA VAL A 199 8.46 -9.66 -1.09
C VAL A 199 9.83 -9.28 -0.51
N GLY A 200 9.88 -8.31 0.40
CA GLY A 200 11.07 -7.94 1.17
C GLY A 200 12.07 -7.09 0.41
N THR A 201 11.64 -6.29 -0.56
CA THR A 201 12.54 -5.34 -1.22
C THR A 201 12.88 -4.19 -0.27
N PRO A 202 14.17 -3.95 0.05
CA PRO A 202 14.55 -2.90 1.00
C PRO A 202 14.42 -1.49 0.41
N LEU A 203 14.28 -0.47 1.27
CA LEU A 203 14.12 0.92 0.83
C LEU A 203 15.36 1.51 0.15
N ASP A 204 16.55 0.96 0.40
CA ASP A 204 17.78 1.35 -0.30
C ASP A 204 17.99 0.61 -1.64
N TYR A 205 17.04 -0.25 -2.04
CA TYR A 205 17.09 -0.94 -3.32
C TYR A 205 17.15 0.06 -4.49
N PRO A 206 18.11 -0.10 -5.44
CA PRO A 206 18.27 0.84 -6.54
C PRO A 206 17.15 0.70 -7.58
N VAL A 207 16.43 1.78 -7.82
CA VAL A 207 15.37 1.89 -8.83
C VAL A 207 15.88 2.74 -10.00
N ASN A 208 15.91 2.15 -11.20
CA ASN A 208 16.35 2.82 -12.41
C ASN A 208 15.20 3.58 -13.05
N THR A 209 15.15 4.89 -12.90
CA THR A 209 14.10 5.74 -13.48
C THR A 209 14.55 6.37 -14.81
N PRO A 210 13.65 6.99 -15.58
CA PRO A 210 14.04 7.82 -16.73
C PRO A 210 14.98 8.98 -16.38
N GLY A 211 14.98 9.42 -15.12
CA GLY A 211 15.84 10.52 -14.62
C GLY A 211 17.16 10.05 -14.00
N GLY A 212 17.41 8.75 -13.94
CA GLY A 212 18.58 8.16 -13.29
C GLY A 212 18.21 7.20 -12.16
N GLU A 213 19.22 6.67 -11.48
CA GLU A 213 19.04 5.76 -10.35
C GLU A 213 18.65 6.52 -9.09
N MET A 214 17.69 5.98 -8.34
CA MET A 214 17.18 6.49 -7.07
C MET A 214 16.89 5.31 -6.14
N PRO A 215 16.98 5.45 -4.81
CA PRO A 215 16.56 4.39 -3.89
C PRO A 215 15.03 4.23 -3.91
N LEU A 216 14.53 3.03 -3.63
CA LEU A 216 13.08 2.75 -3.47
C LEU A 216 12.46 3.64 -2.37
N ARG A 217 13.28 4.12 -1.43
CA ARG A 217 12.90 5.12 -0.43
C ARG A 217 12.16 6.33 -1.04
N ALA A 218 12.55 6.75 -2.24
CA ALA A 218 11.88 7.86 -2.93
C ALA A 218 10.41 7.56 -3.30
N ALA A 219 10.06 6.27 -3.50
CA ALA A 219 8.66 5.86 -3.68
C ALA A 219 7.91 5.81 -2.36
N PHE A 220 8.55 5.35 -1.29
CA PHE A 220 7.97 5.38 0.06
C PHE A 220 7.68 6.81 0.52
N ASP A 221 8.64 7.72 0.36
CA ASP A 221 8.46 9.13 0.73
C ASP A 221 7.35 9.80 -0.07
N PHE A 222 7.20 9.46 -1.37
CA PHE A 222 6.07 9.90 -2.17
C PHE A 222 4.73 9.39 -1.62
N THR A 223 4.62 8.08 -1.34
CA THR A 223 3.41 7.48 -0.75
C THR A 223 3.04 8.15 0.58
N ARG A 224 4.02 8.31 1.49
CA ARG A 224 3.81 8.97 2.78
C ARG A 224 3.32 10.40 2.65
N ASP A 225 3.95 11.19 1.79
CA ASP A 225 3.64 12.62 1.64
C ASP A 225 2.34 12.88 0.87
N MET A 226 1.91 11.91 0.05
CA MET A 226 0.64 11.98 -0.69
C MET A 226 -0.52 11.33 0.06
N PHE A 227 -0.24 10.61 1.16
CA PHE A 227 -1.26 9.94 1.93
C PHE A 227 -2.18 10.95 2.63
N SER A 228 -3.49 10.70 2.55
CA SER A 228 -4.53 11.46 3.25
C SER A 228 -5.56 10.52 3.84
N LEU A 229 -6.05 10.80 5.04
CA LEU A 229 -7.19 10.08 5.62
C LEU A 229 -8.50 10.29 4.82
N ASN A 230 -8.51 11.16 3.83
CA ASN A 230 -9.65 11.39 2.93
C ASN A 230 -9.58 10.62 1.61
N GLN A 231 -8.48 9.86 1.35
CA GLN A 231 -8.40 9.04 0.13
C GLN A 231 -9.41 7.89 0.15
N GLY A 232 -9.76 7.37 -1.01
CA GLY A 232 -10.77 6.31 -1.15
C GLY A 232 -10.23 4.91 -0.83
N GLU A 233 -9.02 4.60 -1.28
CA GLU A 233 -8.34 3.32 -1.09
C GLU A 233 -7.22 3.49 -0.06
N TYR A 234 -7.28 2.75 1.04
CA TYR A 234 -6.30 2.80 2.14
C TYR A 234 -5.42 1.58 2.22
N GLU A 235 -5.94 0.46 1.77
CA GLU A 235 -5.38 -0.87 1.99
C GLU A 235 -3.91 -0.93 1.57
N TRP A 236 -3.58 -0.43 0.40
CA TRP A 236 -2.22 -0.49 -0.14
C TRP A 236 -1.25 0.42 0.60
N SER A 237 -1.63 1.69 0.84
CA SER A 237 -0.80 2.61 1.64
C SER A 237 -0.63 2.09 3.07
N THR A 238 -1.69 1.52 3.68
CA THR A 238 -1.61 0.90 5.00
C THR A 238 -0.61 -0.25 5.03
N MET A 239 -0.61 -1.12 4.01
CA MET A 239 0.35 -2.22 3.90
C MET A 239 1.78 -1.70 3.75
N VAL A 240 2.01 -0.66 2.95
CA VAL A 240 3.33 -0.02 2.81
C VAL A 240 3.84 0.50 4.15
N PHE A 241 3.01 1.24 4.88
CA PHE A 241 3.39 1.78 6.19
C PHE A 241 3.62 0.67 7.21
N LEU A 242 2.73 -0.32 7.24
CA LEU A 242 2.81 -1.46 8.15
C LEU A 242 4.11 -2.26 7.98
N LEU A 243 4.58 -2.40 6.73
CA LEU A 243 5.78 -3.18 6.46
C LEU A 243 7.06 -2.37 6.69
N TYR A 244 7.10 -1.07 6.36
CA TYR A 244 8.32 -0.28 6.49
C TYR A 244 8.44 0.52 7.78
N MET A 245 7.34 0.81 8.49
CA MET A 245 7.42 1.60 9.72
C MET A 245 6.50 1.10 10.85
N PRO A 246 6.42 -0.22 11.11
CA PRO A 246 5.52 -0.77 12.14
C PRO A 246 5.87 -0.27 13.56
N GLN A 247 7.14 0.11 13.81
CA GLN A 247 7.61 0.66 15.09
C GLN A 247 7.07 2.06 15.39
N VAL A 248 6.54 2.78 14.38
CA VAL A 248 6.01 4.15 14.54
C VAL A 248 4.61 4.10 15.11
N LYS A 249 4.37 4.74 16.24
CA LYS A 249 3.05 4.71 16.92
C LYS A 249 2.08 5.72 16.34
N SER A 250 2.55 6.91 15.96
CA SER A 250 1.75 7.95 15.28
C SER A 250 2.61 8.82 14.37
N TRP A 251 1.98 9.43 13.39
CA TRP A 251 2.59 10.41 12.49
C TRP A 251 1.54 11.39 11.97
N PHE A 252 1.99 12.45 11.32
CA PHE A 252 1.09 13.43 10.72
C PHE A 252 1.16 13.38 9.19
N THR A 253 0.00 13.47 8.54
CA THR A 253 -0.09 13.70 7.10
C THR A 253 0.37 15.12 6.76
N THR A 254 0.63 15.39 5.49
CA THR A 254 0.92 16.76 5.02
C THR A 254 -0.25 17.74 5.24
N GLU A 255 -1.47 17.21 5.42
CA GLU A 255 -2.68 17.96 5.79
C GLU A 255 -2.79 18.21 7.31
N GLY A 256 -1.84 17.72 8.11
CA GLY A 256 -1.82 17.85 9.57
C GLY A 256 -2.78 16.91 10.31
N GLN A 257 -3.25 15.84 9.65
CA GLN A 257 -4.06 14.81 10.28
C GLN A 257 -3.15 13.82 11.01
N GLU A 258 -3.43 13.56 12.28
CA GLU A 258 -2.74 12.52 13.03
C GLU A 258 -3.21 11.13 12.59
N VAL A 259 -2.26 10.27 12.31
CA VAL A 259 -2.49 8.88 11.90
C VAL A 259 -1.90 7.95 12.96
N THR A 260 -2.69 7.01 13.41
CA THR A 260 -2.28 5.88 14.27
C THR A 260 -2.75 4.58 13.62
N TRP A 261 -2.23 3.44 14.07
CA TRP A 261 -2.68 2.13 13.60
C TRP A 261 -4.16 1.91 13.89
N GLU A 262 -4.65 2.36 15.03
CA GLU A 262 -6.06 2.29 15.39
C GLU A 262 -6.94 3.13 14.46
N VAL A 263 -6.51 4.34 14.11
CA VAL A 263 -7.21 5.19 13.13
C VAL A 263 -7.32 4.49 11.79
N LEU A 264 -6.24 3.88 11.30
CA LEU A 264 -6.25 3.13 10.04
C LEU A 264 -7.17 1.90 10.11
N ALA A 265 -7.05 1.11 11.17
CA ALA A 265 -7.91 -0.07 11.37
C ALA A 265 -9.39 0.31 11.43
N HIS A 266 -9.77 1.32 12.21
CA HIS A 266 -11.14 1.79 12.28
C HIS A 266 -11.67 2.28 10.92
N ARG A 267 -10.84 2.93 10.11
CA ARG A 267 -11.27 3.35 8.78
C ARG A 267 -11.46 2.16 7.83
N LEU A 268 -10.57 1.17 7.86
CA LEU A 268 -10.72 -0.07 7.09
C LEU A 268 -12.01 -0.81 7.47
N MET A 269 -12.33 -0.90 8.77
CA MET A 269 -13.53 -1.57 9.27
C MET A 269 -14.83 -0.83 8.94
N ARG A 270 -14.82 0.51 8.91
CA ARG A 270 -16.03 1.33 8.67
C ARG A 270 -16.45 1.42 7.21
N GLN A 271 -15.56 1.12 6.28
CA GLN A 271 -15.88 1.18 4.86
C GLN A 271 -16.68 -0.05 4.44
N ARG A 272 -17.70 0.15 3.60
CA ARG A 272 -18.54 -0.95 3.08
C ARG A 272 -17.67 -1.95 2.30
N LEU A 273 -17.81 -3.23 2.60
CA LEU A 273 -17.04 -4.29 1.94
C LEU A 273 -17.41 -4.41 0.46
N ALA A 274 -18.70 -4.36 0.14
CA ALA A 274 -19.18 -4.49 -1.23
C ALA A 274 -18.60 -3.44 -2.19
N SER A 275 -18.35 -2.21 -1.73
CA SER A 275 -17.75 -1.14 -2.53
C SER A 275 -16.21 -1.10 -2.48
N GLY A 276 -15.57 -2.00 -1.72
CA GLY A 276 -14.12 -2.11 -1.65
C GLY A 276 -13.52 -2.87 -2.82
N VAL A 277 -12.24 -2.62 -3.10
CA VAL A 277 -11.48 -3.39 -4.09
C VAL A 277 -11.54 -4.87 -3.74
N CYS A 278 -11.85 -5.71 -4.73
CA CYS A 278 -12.04 -7.15 -4.54
C CYS A 278 -12.99 -7.48 -3.38
N TYR A 279 -14.14 -6.77 -3.32
CA TYR A 279 -15.16 -6.92 -2.28
C TYR A 279 -14.62 -6.70 -0.86
N GLY A 280 -13.69 -5.74 -0.70
CA GLY A 280 -13.08 -5.39 0.57
C GLY A 280 -12.03 -6.38 1.10
N ASN A 281 -11.75 -7.47 0.39
CA ASN A 281 -10.81 -8.50 0.87
C ASN A 281 -9.40 -7.95 1.13
N HIS A 282 -8.93 -6.95 0.38
CA HIS A 282 -7.64 -6.32 0.65
C HIS A 282 -7.61 -5.58 2.00
N ARG A 283 -8.76 -5.02 2.43
CA ARG A 283 -8.90 -4.40 3.77
C ARG A 283 -8.82 -5.45 4.87
N LEU A 284 -9.49 -6.61 4.65
CA LEU A 284 -9.41 -7.74 5.58
C LEU A 284 -7.99 -8.29 5.67
N TYR A 285 -7.29 -8.39 4.53
CA TYR A 285 -5.90 -8.78 4.50
C TYR A 285 -5.00 -7.79 5.26
N ALA A 286 -5.16 -6.48 5.07
CA ALA A 286 -4.42 -5.47 5.81
C ALA A 286 -4.68 -5.54 7.33
N LEU A 287 -5.94 -5.74 7.75
CA LEU A 287 -6.28 -5.95 9.18
C LEU A 287 -5.65 -7.23 9.74
N ALA A 288 -5.64 -8.33 8.98
CA ALA A 288 -4.98 -9.57 9.38
C ALA A 288 -3.45 -9.40 9.51
N MET A 289 -2.82 -8.64 8.60
CA MET A 289 -1.41 -8.26 8.70
C MET A 289 -1.14 -7.45 9.97
N MET A 290 -2.00 -6.47 10.29
CA MET A 290 -1.89 -5.67 11.51
C MET A 290 -1.92 -6.58 12.75
N LEU A 291 -2.88 -7.51 12.84
CA LEU A 291 -2.95 -8.46 13.97
C LEU A 291 -1.72 -9.37 14.07
N GLN A 292 -1.14 -9.77 12.93
CA GLN A 292 0.07 -10.58 12.96
C GLN A 292 1.28 -9.79 13.48
N LEU A 293 1.45 -8.54 13.05
CA LEU A 293 2.57 -7.69 13.47
C LEU A 293 2.35 -7.04 14.84
N ASP A 294 1.11 -6.98 15.33
CA ASP A 294 0.79 -6.43 16.65
C ASP A 294 1.52 -7.14 17.79
N CYS A 295 1.73 -8.45 17.67
CA CYS A 295 2.49 -9.23 18.66
C CYS A 295 3.95 -8.77 18.85
N GLU A 296 4.56 -8.20 17.82
CA GLU A 296 5.94 -7.74 17.84
C GLU A 296 6.06 -6.24 18.07
N TYR A 297 5.15 -5.46 17.46
CA TYR A 297 5.26 -4.01 17.40
C TYR A 297 4.26 -3.28 18.30
N GLU A 298 3.33 -3.99 18.98
CA GLU A 298 2.32 -3.39 19.86
C GLU A 298 1.56 -2.25 19.15
N LEU A 299 0.91 -2.57 18.03
CA LEU A 299 0.23 -1.59 17.17
C LEU A 299 -1.06 -1.06 17.82
N PHE A 300 -1.71 -1.88 18.65
CA PHE A 300 -3.03 -1.63 19.20
C PHE A 300 -3.03 -1.60 20.73
N SER A 301 -3.97 -0.85 21.29
CA SER A 301 -4.45 -1.10 22.66
C SER A 301 -5.18 -2.45 22.72
N GLU A 302 -5.37 -2.99 23.93
CA GLU A 302 -6.15 -4.23 24.13
C GLU A 302 -7.58 -4.09 23.58
N GLU A 303 -8.20 -2.92 23.76
CA GLU A 303 -9.54 -2.62 23.30
C GLU A 303 -9.58 -2.58 21.75
N ALA A 304 -8.68 -1.86 21.12
CA ALA A 304 -8.65 -1.75 19.66
C ALA A 304 -8.35 -3.11 19.01
N ARG A 305 -7.43 -3.89 19.59
CA ARG A 305 -7.16 -5.26 19.14
C ARG A 305 -8.42 -6.13 19.21
N ALA A 306 -9.15 -6.08 20.34
CA ALA A 306 -10.38 -6.83 20.52
C ALA A 306 -11.46 -6.41 19.50
N GLU A 307 -11.57 -5.13 19.17
CA GLU A 307 -12.50 -4.64 18.14
C GLU A 307 -12.14 -5.18 16.74
N VAL A 308 -10.86 -5.18 16.36
CA VAL A 308 -10.40 -5.73 15.07
C VAL A 308 -10.68 -7.23 14.99
N VAL A 309 -10.39 -7.99 16.04
CA VAL A 309 -10.68 -9.43 16.13
C VAL A 309 -12.18 -9.69 16.02
N ALA A 310 -13.00 -8.96 16.76
CA ALA A 310 -14.45 -9.11 16.72
C ALA A 310 -15.02 -8.80 15.32
N TYR A 311 -14.52 -7.77 14.66
CA TYR A 311 -14.90 -7.42 13.29
C TYR A 311 -14.55 -8.54 12.31
N LEU A 312 -13.29 -9.02 12.31
CA LEU A 312 -12.87 -10.09 11.41
C LEU A 312 -13.60 -11.41 11.67
N HIS A 313 -13.90 -11.71 12.95
CA HIS A 313 -14.71 -12.86 13.32
C HIS A 313 -16.15 -12.74 12.77
N ASP A 314 -16.78 -11.55 12.86
CA ASP A 314 -18.11 -11.32 12.27
C ASP A 314 -18.09 -11.48 10.73
N VAL A 315 -17.04 -10.99 10.06
CA VAL A 315 -16.85 -11.22 8.63
C VAL A 315 -16.71 -12.72 8.30
N SER A 316 -15.94 -13.47 9.10
CA SER A 316 -15.79 -14.93 8.93
C SER A 316 -17.12 -15.67 9.14
N ARG A 317 -17.96 -15.21 10.09
CA ARG A 317 -19.31 -15.75 10.26
C ARG A 317 -20.17 -15.50 9.02
N ARG A 318 -20.18 -14.26 8.49
CA ARG A 318 -20.93 -13.93 7.26
C ARG A 318 -20.44 -14.75 6.05
N LEU A 319 -19.14 -14.91 5.89
CA LEU A 319 -18.56 -15.78 4.86
C LEU A 319 -19.01 -17.23 5.04
N THR A 320 -19.08 -17.75 6.28
CA THR A 320 -19.59 -19.12 6.53
C THR A 320 -21.04 -19.27 6.10
N GLU A 321 -21.87 -18.26 6.40
CA GLU A 321 -23.30 -18.28 6.07
C GLU A 321 -23.57 -18.13 4.55
N THR A 322 -22.66 -17.49 3.82
CA THR A 322 -22.81 -17.22 2.37
C THR A 322 -21.99 -18.15 1.48
N GLN A 323 -21.21 -19.10 2.06
CA GLN A 323 -20.45 -20.06 1.27
C GLN A 323 -21.39 -20.91 0.40
N ASN A 324 -21.10 -21.01 -0.90
CA ASN A 324 -21.82 -21.89 -1.80
C ASN A 324 -21.63 -23.36 -1.39
N VAL A 325 -22.60 -24.21 -1.72
CA VAL A 325 -22.53 -25.66 -1.43
C VAL A 325 -21.28 -26.32 -2.03
N ASP A 326 -20.79 -25.81 -3.17
CA ASP A 326 -19.59 -26.31 -3.83
C ASP A 326 -18.28 -25.77 -3.19
N GLY A 327 -18.36 -24.80 -2.28
CA GLY A 327 -17.23 -24.28 -1.48
C GLY A 327 -16.72 -22.89 -1.86
N TYR A 328 -17.18 -22.28 -2.94
CA TYR A 328 -16.76 -20.95 -3.37
C TYR A 328 -17.61 -19.83 -2.80
N TRP A 329 -17.11 -18.58 -2.97
CA TRP A 329 -17.87 -17.35 -2.88
C TRP A 329 -17.86 -16.62 -4.21
N ASP A 330 -18.84 -15.77 -4.42
CA ASP A 330 -18.89 -14.76 -5.47
C ASP A 330 -18.99 -13.36 -4.85
N GLY A 331 -19.04 -12.31 -5.66
CA GLY A 331 -19.06 -10.92 -5.22
C GLY A 331 -20.27 -10.54 -4.35
N ARG A 332 -21.28 -11.39 -4.19
CA ARG A 332 -22.46 -11.17 -3.34
C ARG A 332 -22.24 -11.55 -1.88
N TRP A 333 -21.10 -12.13 -1.53
CA TRP A 333 -20.83 -12.58 -0.16
C TRP A 333 -20.99 -11.50 0.93
N PRO A 334 -20.78 -10.18 0.67
CA PRO A 334 -21.05 -9.18 1.69
C PRO A 334 -22.53 -9.01 2.08
N GLY A 335 -23.45 -9.65 1.35
CA GLY A 335 -24.87 -9.67 1.68
C GLY A 335 -25.58 -8.35 1.37
N GLU A 336 -26.32 -7.78 2.33
CA GLU A 336 -27.12 -6.56 2.17
C GLU A 336 -26.31 -5.31 1.77
N GLU A 337 -24.98 -5.36 1.93
CA GLU A 337 -24.07 -4.28 1.52
C GLU A 337 -23.77 -4.30 0.00
N TRP A 338 -24.24 -5.34 -0.71
CA TRP A 338 -23.99 -5.46 -2.14
C TRP A 338 -24.76 -4.41 -2.93
N ASP A 339 -24.03 -3.53 -3.60
CA ASP A 339 -24.56 -2.49 -4.51
C ASP A 339 -23.85 -2.51 -5.89
N GLY A 340 -23.10 -3.57 -6.16
CA GLY A 340 -22.45 -3.81 -7.45
C GLY A 340 -23.42 -4.40 -8.51
N PRO A 341 -22.90 -4.70 -9.71
CA PRO A 341 -23.69 -5.30 -10.79
C PRO A 341 -24.24 -6.66 -10.35
N GLN A 342 -25.47 -6.98 -10.79
CA GLN A 342 -26.04 -8.30 -10.54
C GLN A 342 -25.23 -9.39 -11.27
N PRO A 343 -25.25 -10.65 -10.79
CA PRO A 343 -24.48 -11.73 -11.41
C PRO A 343 -24.71 -11.93 -12.91
N GLU A 344 -25.90 -11.64 -13.39
CA GLU A 344 -26.24 -11.69 -14.81
C GLU A 344 -25.55 -10.57 -15.61
N GLU A 345 -25.11 -9.47 -14.94
CA GLU A 345 -24.39 -8.35 -15.52
C GLU A 345 -22.87 -8.56 -15.51
N LEU A 346 -22.38 -9.57 -14.78
CA LEU A 346 -20.96 -9.96 -14.74
C LEU A 346 -20.52 -10.76 -15.99
N GLU A 347 -21.26 -10.76 -17.08
CA GLU A 347 -20.87 -11.30 -18.39
C GLU A 347 -19.78 -10.49 -19.10
N GLY A 348 -19.13 -9.53 -18.40
CA GLY A 348 -17.96 -8.83 -18.86
C GLY A 348 -16.70 -9.72 -18.93
N PRO A 349 -15.51 -9.12 -19.10
CA PRO A 349 -14.25 -9.87 -19.24
C PRO A 349 -13.90 -10.75 -18.04
N LEU A 350 -14.52 -10.54 -16.87
CA LEU A 350 -14.36 -11.39 -15.70
C LEU A 350 -15.30 -12.58 -15.71
N GLY A 351 -16.58 -12.40 -16.07
CA GLY A 351 -17.62 -13.40 -15.97
C GLY A 351 -17.78 -13.98 -14.55
N LEU A 352 -18.74 -14.85 -14.37
CA LEU A 352 -19.01 -15.52 -13.09
C LEU A 352 -17.82 -16.33 -12.58
N LYS A 353 -17.05 -16.95 -13.48
CA LYS A 353 -15.88 -17.77 -13.10
C LYS A 353 -14.77 -16.90 -12.49
N GLY A 354 -14.44 -15.77 -13.14
CA GLY A 354 -13.43 -14.84 -12.62
C GLY A 354 -13.84 -14.23 -11.28
N ASP A 355 -15.11 -13.91 -11.10
CA ASP A 355 -15.69 -13.40 -9.88
C ASP A 355 -15.55 -14.41 -8.71
N ARG A 356 -15.88 -15.68 -8.93
CA ARG A 356 -15.73 -16.74 -7.94
C ARG A 356 -14.27 -17.00 -7.57
N LEU A 357 -13.36 -17.01 -8.55
CA LEU A 357 -11.92 -17.14 -8.32
C LEU A 357 -11.39 -15.96 -7.48
N LEU A 358 -11.82 -14.75 -7.81
CA LEU A 358 -11.46 -13.54 -7.08
C LEU A 358 -11.91 -13.60 -5.63
N ALA A 359 -13.21 -13.80 -5.39
CA ALA A 359 -13.77 -13.79 -4.04
C ALA A 359 -13.19 -14.91 -3.17
N THR A 360 -13.09 -16.13 -3.72
CA THR A 360 -12.63 -17.32 -2.96
C THR A 360 -11.12 -17.26 -2.69
N GLY A 361 -10.33 -16.88 -3.68
CA GLY A 361 -8.88 -16.79 -3.53
C GLY A 361 -8.48 -15.76 -2.47
N HIS A 362 -9.05 -14.56 -2.53
CA HIS A 362 -8.76 -13.51 -1.56
C HIS A 362 -9.26 -13.85 -0.14
N THR A 363 -10.42 -14.49 -0.03
CA THR A 363 -10.94 -14.94 1.28
C THR A 363 -9.97 -15.91 1.95
N LEU A 364 -9.51 -16.93 1.23
CA LEU A 364 -8.53 -17.87 1.77
C LEU A 364 -7.19 -17.21 2.06
N GLU A 365 -6.79 -16.17 1.30
CA GLU A 365 -5.52 -15.50 1.48
C GLU A 365 -5.44 -14.75 2.83
N TRP A 366 -6.45 -13.97 3.20
CA TRP A 366 -6.40 -13.28 4.47
C TRP A 366 -6.61 -14.21 5.68
N TRP A 367 -7.42 -15.29 5.54
CA TRP A 367 -7.51 -16.30 6.60
C TRP A 367 -6.19 -17.04 6.83
N ALA A 368 -5.38 -17.24 5.80
CA ALA A 368 -4.11 -17.97 5.92
C ALA A 368 -3.10 -17.28 6.84
N ILE A 369 -3.21 -15.96 7.04
CA ILE A 369 -2.33 -15.15 7.89
C ILE A 369 -3.03 -14.64 9.16
N ALA A 370 -4.34 -14.76 9.25
CA ALA A 370 -5.12 -14.26 10.39
C ALA A 370 -4.92 -15.13 11.64
N PRO A 371 -5.10 -14.59 12.86
CA PRO A 371 -5.05 -15.39 14.08
C PRO A 371 -6.19 -16.41 14.14
N GLU A 372 -6.02 -17.48 14.93
CA GLU A 372 -6.96 -18.62 15.04
C GLU A 372 -8.37 -18.17 15.43
N GLU A 373 -8.47 -17.20 16.33
CA GLU A 373 -9.70 -16.68 16.91
C GLU A 373 -10.66 -16.03 15.90
N VAL A 374 -10.19 -15.68 14.70
CA VAL A 374 -11.03 -15.10 13.63
C VAL A 374 -11.44 -16.11 12.58
N LEU A 375 -10.93 -17.35 12.64
CA LEU A 375 -11.23 -18.34 11.63
C LEU A 375 -12.64 -18.92 11.78
N PRO A 376 -13.28 -19.31 10.66
CA PRO A 376 -14.51 -20.10 10.68
C PRO A 376 -14.24 -21.55 11.07
N ALA A 377 -15.31 -22.33 11.17
CA ALA A 377 -15.19 -23.79 11.36
C ALA A 377 -14.32 -24.43 10.25
N HIS A 378 -13.48 -25.38 10.63
CA HIS A 378 -12.46 -26.02 9.80
C HIS A 378 -12.95 -26.49 8.40
N TYR A 379 -14.16 -27.00 8.31
CA TYR A 379 -14.71 -27.48 7.02
C TYR A 379 -14.89 -26.36 5.97
N VAL A 380 -15.02 -25.08 6.40
CA VAL A 380 -15.26 -23.95 5.49
C VAL A 380 -14.04 -23.67 4.61
N PRO A 381 -12.84 -23.43 5.16
CA PRO A 381 -11.64 -23.24 4.34
C PRO A 381 -11.26 -24.53 3.57
N VAL A 382 -11.52 -25.73 4.12
CA VAL A 382 -11.29 -26.99 3.41
C VAL A 382 -12.11 -27.06 2.13
N LYS A 383 -13.43 -26.81 2.18
CA LYS A 383 -14.26 -26.77 0.98
C LYS A 383 -13.77 -25.75 -0.05
N ALA A 384 -13.41 -24.55 0.40
CA ALA A 384 -12.94 -23.49 -0.48
C ALA A 384 -11.60 -23.86 -1.16
N GLY A 385 -10.66 -24.42 -0.41
CA GLY A 385 -9.38 -24.89 -0.96
C GLY A 385 -9.56 -26.00 -1.99
N GLN A 386 -10.37 -27.00 -1.68
CA GLN A 386 -10.66 -28.09 -2.61
C GLN A 386 -11.39 -27.60 -3.87
N TRP A 387 -12.31 -26.65 -3.75
CA TRP A 387 -12.94 -26.01 -4.90
C TRP A 387 -11.91 -25.29 -5.78
N LEU A 388 -11.01 -24.46 -5.19
CA LEU A 388 -9.95 -23.77 -5.94
C LEU A 388 -9.03 -24.74 -6.66
N VAL A 389 -8.61 -25.82 -6.01
CA VAL A 389 -7.77 -26.86 -6.63
C VAL A 389 -8.46 -27.46 -7.86
N GLY A 390 -9.74 -27.84 -7.72
CA GLY A 390 -10.53 -28.41 -8.81
C GLY A 390 -10.74 -27.42 -9.96
N GLU A 391 -11.11 -26.18 -9.64
CA GLU A 391 -11.37 -25.13 -10.63
C GLU A 391 -10.09 -24.78 -11.39
N ILE A 392 -8.97 -24.49 -10.70
CA ILE A 392 -7.68 -24.21 -11.33
C ILE A 392 -7.22 -25.37 -12.20
N GLY A 393 -7.42 -26.62 -11.74
CA GLY A 393 -7.12 -27.84 -12.50
C GLY A 393 -7.88 -27.94 -13.81
N SER A 394 -9.10 -27.38 -13.89
CA SER A 394 -9.98 -27.45 -15.07
C SER A 394 -9.75 -26.32 -16.08
N LEU A 395 -9.08 -25.22 -15.71
CA LEU A 395 -8.87 -24.06 -16.59
C LEU A 395 -7.98 -24.40 -17.79
N SER A 396 -8.30 -23.87 -18.95
CA SER A 396 -7.38 -23.82 -20.09
C SER A 396 -6.25 -22.79 -19.86
N ASP A 397 -5.15 -22.89 -20.60
CA ASP A 397 -4.05 -21.94 -20.53
C ASP A 397 -4.50 -20.51 -20.88
N ALA A 398 -5.47 -20.36 -21.78
CA ALA A 398 -6.07 -19.06 -22.11
C ALA A 398 -6.82 -18.47 -20.92
N GLU A 399 -7.60 -19.27 -20.18
CA GLU A 399 -8.29 -18.84 -18.98
C GLU A 399 -7.33 -18.54 -17.84
N ILE A 400 -6.26 -19.34 -17.64
CA ILE A 400 -5.20 -19.02 -16.68
C ILE A 400 -4.61 -17.65 -16.97
N LYS A 401 -4.27 -17.37 -18.21
CA LYS A 401 -3.76 -16.05 -18.61
C LYS A 401 -4.80 -14.94 -18.41
N GLN A 402 -6.07 -15.20 -18.69
CA GLN A 402 -7.15 -14.22 -18.51
C GLN A 402 -7.35 -13.85 -17.05
N TYR A 403 -7.36 -14.85 -16.15
CA TYR A 403 -7.67 -14.68 -14.73
C TYR A 403 -6.44 -14.58 -13.84
N TYR A 404 -5.25 -14.40 -14.41
CA TYR A 404 -3.98 -14.52 -13.69
C TYR A 404 -3.91 -13.70 -12.40
N THR A 405 -4.41 -12.47 -12.39
CA THR A 405 -4.44 -11.63 -11.19
C THR A 405 -5.20 -12.28 -10.03
N PHE A 406 -6.32 -12.94 -10.29
CA PHE A 406 -7.11 -13.62 -9.27
C PHE A 406 -6.49 -14.94 -8.87
N LEU A 407 -5.94 -15.65 -9.85
CA LEU A 407 -5.25 -16.92 -9.64
C LEU A 407 -3.97 -16.78 -8.83
N SER A 408 -3.29 -15.64 -8.91
CA SER A 408 -2.10 -15.36 -8.07
C SER A 408 -2.46 -15.29 -6.58
N HIS A 409 -3.60 -14.66 -6.23
CA HIS A 409 -4.13 -14.68 -4.86
C HIS A 409 -4.52 -16.09 -4.42
N ALA A 410 -5.22 -16.84 -5.28
CA ALA A 410 -5.61 -18.22 -4.98
C ALA A 410 -4.39 -19.14 -4.76
N GLY A 411 -3.41 -19.08 -5.66
CA GLY A 411 -2.18 -19.87 -5.54
C GLY A 411 -1.37 -19.53 -4.29
N ARG A 412 -1.24 -18.21 -3.96
CA ARG A 412 -0.57 -17.74 -2.76
C ARG A 412 -1.30 -18.20 -1.49
N ALA A 413 -2.62 -18.07 -1.47
CA ALA A 413 -3.45 -18.57 -0.37
C ALA A 413 -3.21 -20.05 -0.12
N LEU A 414 -3.29 -20.89 -1.15
CA LEU A 414 -3.07 -22.33 -1.02
C LEU A 414 -1.68 -22.67 -0.49
N ALA A 415 -0.62 -21.96 -0.93
CA ALA A 415 0.73 -22.14 -0.40
C ALA A 415 0.80 -21.74 1.10
N PHE A 416 0.17 -20.63 1.47
CA PHE A 416 0.13 -20.17 2.87
C PHE A 416 -0.65 -21.12 3.79
N TRP A 417 -1.71 -21.76 3.29
CA TRP A 417 -2.40 -22.84 4.02
C TRP A 417 -1.54 -24.09 4.22
N ARG A 418 -0.39 -24.20 3.53
CA ARG A 418 0.66 -25.23 3.74
C ARG A 418 1.89 -24.70 4.46
N GLY A 419 1.79 -23.53 5.11
CA GLY A 419 2.88 -22.94 5.86
C GLY A 419 4.11 -22.58 5.01
N ARG A 420 3.93 -22.23 3.73
CA ARG A 420 5.03 -22.06 2.77
C ARG A 420 4.81 -20.84 1.89
N PHE A 421 5.92 -20.24 1.48
CA PHE A 421 5.89 -19.34 0.33
C PHE A 421 5.88 -20.17 -0.98
N PRO A 422 5.24 -19.67 -2.05
CA PRO A 422 5.22 -20.39 -3.33
C PRO A 422 6.60 -20.74 -3.87
N ALA A 423 7.59 -19.84 -3.73
CA ALA A 423 8.98 -20.10 -4.12
C ALA A 423 9.59 -21.31 -3.39
N ASP A 424 9.29 -21.52 -2.12
CA ASP A 424 9.82 -22.64 -1.33
C ASP A 424 9.32 -23.98 -1.86
N GLN A 425 8.07 -24.03 -2.33
CA GLN A 425 7.52 -25.25 -2.94
C GLN A 425 8.23 -25.58 -4.25
N VAL A 426 8.46 -24.58 -5.11
CA VAL A 426 9.21 -24.77 -6.36
C VAL A 426 10.65 -25.22 -6.09
N ALA A 427 11.32 -24.62 -5.12
CA ALA A 427 12.68 -24.99 -4.73
C ALA A 427 12.78 -26.45 -4.26
N ARG A 428 11.80 -26.94 -3.50
CA ARG A 428 11.71 -28.37 -3.08
C ARG A 428 11.57 -29.31 -4.25
N GLU A 429 10.75 -28.94 -5.24
CA GLU A 429 10.50 -29.77 -6.44
C GLU A 429 11.69 -29.84 -7.38
N THR A 430 12.39 -28.72 -7.55
CA THR A 430 13.53 -28.60 -8.46
C THR A 430 14.86 -29.02 -7.83
N GLY A 431 14.90 -29.22 -6.51
CA GLY A 431 16.15 -29.48 -5.76
C GLY A 431 17.09 -28.27 -5.76
N GLN A 432 16.61 -27.09 -6.13
CA GLN A 432 17.36 -25.84 -6.13
C GLN A 432 17.18 -25.16 -4.78
N SER A 433 18.27 -24.72 -4.15
CA SER A 433 18.15 -23.85 -2.99
C SER A 433 17.58 -22.49 -3.45
N PRO A 434 16.70 -21.84 -2.66
CA PRO A 434 16.28 -20.48 -2.92
C PRO A 434 17.52 -19.60 -3.14
N GLN A 435 17.53 -18.78 -4.19
CA GLN A 435 18.62 -17.83 -4.39
C GLN A 435 18.53 -16.75 -3.31
N THR A 436 19.34 -16.88 -2.27
CA THR A 436 19.59 -15.76 -1.36
C THR A 436 20.36 -14.72 -2.17
N GLU A 437 19.76 -13.58 -2.50
CA GLU A 437 20.51 -12.49 -3.14
C GLU A 437 21.69 -12.12 -2.23
N SER A 438 22.90 -12.43 -2.69
CA SER A 438 24.09 -11.78 -2.15
C SER A 438 24.00 -10.33 -2.59
N ARG A 439 23.76 -9.42 -1.63
CA ARG A 439 23.80 -7.97 -1.83
C ARG A 439 25.10 -7.65 -2.58
N PRO A 440 25.06 -6.96 -3.74
CA PRO A 440 26.30 -6.53 -4.40
C PRO A 440 27.07 -5.69 -3.40
N SER A 441 28.32 -6.09 -3.14
CA SER A 441 29.19 -5.34 -2.23
C SER A 441 29.34 -3.92 -2.75
N PRO A 442 29.15 -2.87 -1.95
CA PRO A 442 29.26 -1.48 -2.42
C PRO A 442 30.65 -1.09 -2.93
N ASN A 443 31.61 -2.03 -2.94
CA ASN A 443 33.02 -1.81 -3.28
C ASN A 443 33.55 -2.71 -4.42
N GLU A 444 32.71 -3.41 -5.20
CA GLU A 444 33.22 -4.02 -6.42
C GLU A 444 33.29 -2.96 -7.53
N PRO A 445 34.50 -2.61 -8.02
CA PRO A 445 34.64 -1.73 -9.17
C PRO A 445 34.04 -2.44 -10.38
N THR A 446 33.01 -1.84 -11.00
CA THR A 446 32.53 -2.25 -12.31
C THR A 446 33.70 -2.22 -13.28
N GLU A 447 34.19 -3.39 -13.70
CA GLU A 447 35.07 -3.50 -14.85
C GLU A 447 34.33 -2.99 -16.09
N HIS A 448 34.55 -1.72 -16.39
CA HIS A 448 34.23 -1.18 -17.67
C HIS A 448 35.11 -1.91 -18.71
N ALA A 449 34.49 -2.77 -19.50
CA ALA A 449 35.07 -3.28 -20.72
C ALA A 449 35.35 -2.09 -21.67
N SER A 450 36.51 -1.52 -21.53
CA SER A 450 37.15 -0.64 -22.50
C SER A 450 37.82 -1.57 -23.52
N ASP A 451 37.16 -1.78 -24.66
CA ASP A 451 37.82 -2.05 -25.95
C ASP A 451 36.75 -2.18 -27.04
N ALA A 452 36.40 -1.07 -27.63
CA ALA A 452 35.89 -1.04 -29.00
C ALA A 452 36.69 0.02 -29.75
N ALA A 453 37.78 -0.44 -30.39
CA ALA A 453 38.56 0.35 -31.32
C ALA A 453 37.68 0.90 -32.46
N LEU A 454 37.72 2.20 -32.64
CA LEU A 454 37.14 2.90 -33.80
C LEU A 454 37.83 2.42 -35.10
N PRO A 455 37.10 2.02 -36.14
CA PRO A 455 37.71 1.81 -37.44
C PRO A 455 38.06 3.16 -38.09
N SER A 456 39.32 3.27 -38.50
CA SER A 456 39.91 4.35 -39.27
C SER A 456 39.13 4.63 -40.55
N ALA A 457 38.78 5.91 -40.77
CA ALA A 457 38.23 6.40 -42.01
C ALA A 457 39.27 6.27 -43.14
N ALA A 458 39.01 5.40 -44.10
CA ALA A 458 39.70 5.38 -45.40
C ALA A 458 39.01 6.37 -46.34
N SER A 459 39.74 7.38 -46.70
CA SER A 459 39.47 8.28 -47.83
C SER A 459 39.48 7.50 -49.14
N THR A 460 38.45 7.59 -49.94
CA THR A 460 38.56 7.38 -51.42
C THR A 460 37.92 8.55 -52.15
N GLU A 461 38.78 9.29 -52.80
CA GLU A 461 38.47 10.20 -53.90
C GLU A 461 38.05 9.41 -55.13
N LYS A 462 37.23 10.06 -56.00
CA LYS A 462 36.99 9.89 -57.47
C LYS A 462 36.19 8.64 -57.85
N GLU A 463 35.13 8.77 -58.58
CA GLU A 463 34.77 9.51 -59.81
C GLU A 463 33.24 9.80 -59.84
#